data_c47ebe49af0a9a3366998810c5a792dd
#
_entry.id   c47ebe49af0a9a3366998810c5a792dd
#
_cell.length_a   1.000
_cell.length_b   1.000
_cell.length_c   1.000
_cell.angle_alpha   90.00
_cell.angle_beta   90.00
_cell.angle_gamma   90.00
#
_symmetry.space_group_name_H-M   'P 1'
#
loop_
_entity.id
_entity.type
_entity.pdbx_description
1 polymer ?
#
loop_
_entity_poly.entity_id
_entity_poly.type
_entity_poly.pdbx_seq_one_letter_code
_entity_poly.pdbx_strand_id
1 'polypeptide(L)' 'MANEERKPFLLRIPPELWKELEKWAADELRSVNGQIEYLLRQAVNKRKRTQEEDE' A
#
# COMPACT_ATOMS: atom_id res chain seq x y z
N MET A 1 -11.85 -13.63 -8.49
CA MET A 1 -11.07 -12.94 -7.79
C MET A 1 -11.20 -11.49 -7.82
N ALA A 2 -10.96 -10.96 -6.79
CA ALA A 2 -11.25 -9.57 -6.64
C ALA A 2 -10.38 -8.67 -7.45
N ASN A 3 -9.37 -9.19 -8.02
CA ASN A 3 -8.48 -8.31 -8.71
C ASN A 3 -9.07 -7.72 -9.94
N GLU A 4 -10.07 -8.32 -10.49
CA GLU A 4 -10.65 -7.67 -11.62
C GLU A 4 -11.45 -6.48 -11.17
N GLU A 5 -11.62 -6.33 -9.89
CA GLU A 5 -12.29 -5.16 -9.39
C GLU A 5 -11.35 -4.02 -9.11
N ARG A 6 -10.11 -4.10 -9.56
CA ARG A 6 -9.19 -3.03 -9.34
C ARG A 6 -9.69 -1.75 -9.95
N LYS A 7 -9.80 -0.73 -9.18
CA LYS A 7 -10.30 0.54 -9.65
C LYS A 7 -9.15 1.43 -10.09
N PRO A 8 -9.28 2.14 -11.17
CA PRO A 8 -8.27 3.13 -11.55
C PRO A 8 -8.24 4.20 -10.48
N PHE A 9 -7.08 4.47 -9.97
CA PHE A 9 -6.97 5.35 -8.84
C PHE A 9 -5.71 6.18 -8.98
N LEU A 10 -5.84 7.49 -8.91
CA LEU A 10 -4.72 8.39 -9.00
C LEU A 10 -4.36 8.86 -7.62
N LEU A 11 -3.22 8.46 -7.15
CA LEU A 11 -2.76 8.79 -5.82
C LEU A 11 -1.74 9.91 -5.90
N ARG A 12 -2.01 11.01 -5.24
CA ARG A 12 -1.08 12.14 -5.23
C ARG A 12 -0.14 12.02 -4.08
N ILE A 13 1.14 12.02 -4.39
CA ILE A 13 2.17 11.83 -3.39
C ILE A 13 3.21 12.91 -3.56
N PRO A 14 3.62 13.57 -2.48
CA PRO A 14 4.70 14.56 -2.59
C PRO A 14 5.98 13.95 -3.11
N PRO A 15 6.78 14.71 -3.86
CA PRO A 15 7.99 14.14 -4.43
C PRO A 15 8.95 13.52 -3.43
N GLU A 16 9.08 14.10 -2.26
CA GLU A 16 9.99 13.53 -1.26
C GLU A 16 9.53 12.16 -0.83
N LEU A 17 8.24 12.01 -0.62
CA LEU A 17 7.71 10.73 -0.22
C LEU A 17 7.82 9.72 -1.35
N TRP A 18 7.63 10.18 -2.57
CA TRP A 18 7.78 9.30 -3.73
C TRP A 18 9.18 8.72 -3.80
N LYS A 19 10.18 9.55 -3.54
CA LYS A 19 11.56 9.09 -3.57
C LYS A 19 11.82 8.03 -2.50
N GLU A 20 11.25 8.23 -1.33
CA GLU A 20 11.40 7.23 -0.27
C GLU A 20 10.76 5.92 -0.67
N LEU A 21 9.59 6.01 -1.29
CA LEU A 21 8.91 4.80 -1.73
C LEU A 21 9.70 4.09 -2.81
N GLU A 22 10.33 4.84 -3.70
CA GLU A 22 11.14 4.24 -4.74
C GLU A 22 12.30 3.45 -4.15
N LYS A 23 12.96 4.03 -3.17
CA LYS A 23 14.06 3.34 -2.51
C LYS A 23 13.58 2.08 -1.81
N TRP A 24 12.49 2.21 -1.11
CA TRP A 24 11.94 1.09 -0.37
C TRP A 24 11.53 -0.02 -1.31
N ALA A 25 10.84 0.34 -2.38
CA ALA A 25 10.40 -0.66 -3.35
C ALA A 25 11.58 -1.38 -3.96
N ALA A 26 12.63 -0.64 -4.26
CA ALA A 26 13.83 -1.25 -4.83
C ALA A 26 14.46 -2.24 -3.85
N ASP A 27 14.51 -1.85 -2.57
CA ASP A 27 15.05 -2.73 -1.54
C ASP A 27 14.29 -4.04 -1.46
N GLU A 28 13.00 -3.98 -1.69
CA GLU A 28 12.17 -5.17 -1.59
C GLU A 28 11.84 -5.77 -2.93
N LEU A 29 12.50 -5.30 -3.97
CA LEU A 29 12.33 -5.83 -5.31
C LEU A 29 10.88 -5.75 -5.76
N ARG A 30 10.26 -4.61 -5.52
CA ARG A 30 8.90 -4.35 -5.93
C ARG A 30 8.86 -3.10 -6.77
N SER A 31 7.78 -2.96 -7.54
CA SER A 31 7.53 -1.68 -8.18
C SER A 31 6.95 -0.74 -7.14
N VAL A 32 6.99 0.56 -7.44
CA VAL A 32 6.44 1.54 -6.50
C VAL A 32 4.95 1.29 -6.31
N ASN A 33 4.23 1.02 -7.39
CA ASN A 33 2.81 0.71 -7.25
C ASN A 33 2.58 -0.51 -6.39
N GLY A 34 3.38 -1.54 -6.59
CA GLY A 34 3.26 -2.73 -5.79
C GLY A 34 3.56 -2.48 -4.33
N GLN A 35 4.54 -1.64 -4.07
CA GLN A 35 4.88 -1.30 -2.70
C GLN A 35 3.74 -0.55 -2.02
N ILE A 36 3.15 0.38 -2.73
CA ILE A 36 2.03 1.15 -2.18
C ILE A 36 0.86 0.22 -1.88
N GLU A 37 0.55 -0.67 -2.79
CA GLU A 37 -0.53 -1.61 -2.57
C GLU A 37 -0.28 -2.46 -1.34
N TYR A 38 0.94 -2.93 -1.22
CA TYR A 38 1.30 -3.78 -0.11
C TYR A 38 1.13 -3.04 1.22
N LEU A 39 1.60 -1.81 1.27
CA LEU A 39 1.52 -1.03 2.49
C LEU A 39 0.07 -0.71 2.86
N LEU A 40 -0.73 -0.39 1.88
CA LEU A 40 -2.14 -0.10 2.14
C LEU A 40 -2.86 -1.35 2.64
N ARG A 41 -2.54 -2.48 2.06
CA ARG A 41 -3.16 -3.74 2.49
C ARG A 41 -2.77 -4.06 3.92
N GLN A 42 -1.52 -3.85 4.25
CA GLN A 42 -1.08 -4.08 5.62
C GLN A 42 -1.79 -3.16 6.59
N ALA A 43 -1.93 -1.90 6.22
CA ALA A 43 -2.59 -0.94 7.09
C ALA A 43 -4.03 -1.31 7.33
N VAL A 44 -4.71 -1.73 6.28
CA VAL A 44 -6.11 -2.12 6.41
C VAL A 44 -6.25 -3.37 7.28
N ASN A 45 -5.39 -4.34 7.06
CA ASN A 45 -5.43 -5.56 7.85
C ASN A 45 -5.17 -5.29 9.31
N LYS A 46 -4.23 -4.41 9.57
CA LYS A 46 -3.92 -4.06 10.95
C LYS A 46 -5.11 -3.40 11.62
N ARG A 47 -5.78 -2.53 10.89
CA ARG A 47 -6.95 -1.86 11.44
C ARG A 47 -8.05 -2.85 11.75
N LYS A 48 -8.27 -3.81 10.86
CA LYS A 48 -9.29 -4.81 11.08
C LYS A 48 -9.00 -5.63 12.32
N ARG A 49 -7.74 -6.03 12.49
CA ARG A 49 -7.39 -6.82 13.66
C ARG A 49 -7.61 -6.04 14.94
N THR A 50 -7.25 -4.78 14.92
CA THR A 50 -7.45 -3.95 16.10
C THR A 50 -8.93 -3.84 16.44
N GLN A 51 -9.76 -3.66 15.44
CA GLN A 51 -11.19 -3.57 15.68
C GLN A 51 -11.72 -4.86 16.25
N GLU A 52 -11.25 -5.98 15.75
CA GLU A 52 -11.70 -7.26 16.26
C GLU A 52 -11.29 -7.45 17.70
N GLU A 53 -10.09 -7.02 18.03
CA GLU A 53 -9.62 -7.17 19.38
C GLU A 53 -10.37 -6.30 20.36
N ASP A 54 -10.87 -5.19 19.87
CA ASP A 54 -11.62 -4.29 20.73
C ASP A 54 -12.95 -4.87 21.14
N GLU A 55 -13.36 -5.86 20.46
CA GLU A 55 -14.61 -6.50 20.85
C GLU A 55 -14.38 -7.46 21.98
#